data_654f13a9783317337228edbd5f24195e
#
_entry.id   654f13a9783317337228edbd5f24195e
#
_cell.length_a   1.000
_cell.length_b   1.000
_cell.length_c   1.000
_cell.angle_alpha   90.00
_cell.angle_beta   90.00
_cell.angle_gamma   90.00
#
_symmetry.space_group_name_H-M   'P 1'
#
loop_
_entity.id
_entity.type
_entity.pdbx_description
1 polymer ?
#
loop_
_entity_poly.entity_id
_entity_poly.type
_entity_poly.pdbx_seq_one_letter_code
_entity_poly.pdbx_strand_id
1 'polypeptide(L)'
;MVRIIRADTTTARSQCFALRRAVFIQEQGIDEAEEWDADDATCTHYLAHDDSGPLATARLIAKGDMAKIGRVAVAKQARGTGLGRQIMTHVLAQARGGGFATAMLEAQVSVIGFYEALGFVAEGPEYDDGSGILHRVMRRPLA
;
A
#
# COMPACT_ATOMS: atom_id res chain seq x y z
N MET A 1 17.90 5.32 10.99
CA MET A 1 17.81 5.24 9.50
C MET A 1 16.70 4.30 9.11
N VAL A 2 15.81 4.75 8.24
CA VAL A 2 14.71 3.93 7.75
C VAL A 2 15.20 2.90 6.74
N ARG A 3 14.75 1.65 6.90
CA ARG A 3 14.96 0.56 5.95
C ARG A 3 13.63 0.09 5.40
N ILE A 4 13.61 -0.24 4.11
CA ILE A 4 12.44 -0.80 3.45
C ILE A 4 12.79 -2.20 2.97
N ILE A 5 12.03 -3.20 3.43
CA ILE A 5 12.29 -4.61 3.16
C ILE A 5 11.04 -5.33 2.66
N ARG A 6 11.23 -6.46 1.97
CA ARG A 6 10.17 -7.44 1.82
C ARG A 6 9.93 -8.10 3.18
N ALA A 7 8.67 -8.18 3.57
CA ALA A 7 8.30 -8.82 4.83
C ALA A 7 8.14 -10.33 4.61
N ASP A 8 9.26 -11.05 4.57
CA ASP A 8 9.30 -12.49 4.26
C ASP A 8 9.27 -13.37 5.52
N THR A 9 9.36 -12.77 6.71
CA THR A 9 9.29 -13.50 7.98
C THR A 9 7.93 -13.30 8.64
N THR A 10 7.56 -14.22 9.53
CA THR A 10 6.33 -14.07 10.33
C THR A 10 6.35 -12.79 11.15
N THR A 11 7.49 -12.45 11.75
CA THR A 11 7.64 -11.23 12.55
C THR A 11 7.42 -9.98 11.70
N ALA A 12 8.08 -9.88 10.54
CA ALA A 12 7.94 -8.72 9.65
C ALA A 12 6.49 -8.58 9.13
N ARG A 13 5.85 -9.69 8.75
CA ARG A 13 4.44 -9.68 8.32
C ARG A 13 3.51 -9.25 9.44
N SER A 14 3.75 -9.71 10.67
CA SER A 14 2.96 -9.27 11.84
C SER A 14 3.09 -7.78 12.07
N GLN A 15 4.25 -7.20 11.82
CA GLN A 15 4.46 -5.75 11.91
C GLN A 15 3.67 -5.00 10.83
N CYS A 16 3.63 -5.52 9.61
CA CYS A 16 2.77 -4.96 8.55
C CYS A 16 1.29 -4.98 8.96
N PHE A 17 0.82 -6.10 9.49
CA PHE A 17 -0.57 -6.24 9.91
C PHE A 17 -0.91 -5.32 11.10
N ALA A 18 0.01 -5.14 12.03
CA ALA A 18 -0.18 -4.20 13.14
C ALA A 18 -0.34 -2.76 12.66
N LEU A 19 0.45 -2.35 11.67
CA LEU A 19 0.32 -1.03 11.03
C LEU A 19 -1.04 -0.87 10.36
N ARG A 20 -1.49 -1.88 9.62
CA ARG A 20 -2.79 -1.87 8.95
C ARG A 20 -3.94 -1.79 9.96
N ARG A 21 -3.85 -2.52 11.06
CA ARG A 21 -4.84 -2.44 12.15
C ARG A 21 -4.90 -1.02 12.72
N ALA A 22 -3.76 -0.43 13.00
CA ALA A 22 -3.70 0.92 13.58
C ALA A 22 -4.30 1.98 12.64
N VAL A 23 -3.97 1.91 11.35
CA VAL A 23 -4.39 2.93 10.37
C VAL A 23 -5.80 2.68 9.86
N PHE A 24 -6.10 1.47 9.38
CA PHE A 24 -7.37 1.21 8.71
C PHE A 24 -8.50 0.89 9.67
N ILE A 25 -8.26 0.08 10.67
CA ILE A 25 -9.30 -0.35 11.61
C ILE A 25 -9.48 0.70 12.71
N GLN A 26 -8.40 1.07 13.39
CA GLN A 26 -8.48 1.95 14.57
C GLN A 26 -8.67 3.42 14.19
N GLU A 27 -7.89 3.97 13.25
CA GLU A 27 -8.04 5.36 12.85
C GLU A 27 -9.20 5.60 11.90
N GLN A 28 -9.30 4.82 10.81
CA GLN A 28 -10.29 5.04 9.76
C GLN A 28 -11.63 4.36 10.03
N GLY A 29 -11.70 3.49 11.03
CA GLY A 29 -12.94 2.81 11.39
C GLY A 29 -13.42 1.78 10.38
N ILE A 30 -12.52 1.26 9.53
CA ILE A 30 -12.86 0.20 8.59
C ILE A 30 -13.16 -1.08 9.39
N ASP A 31 -14.25 -1.76 9.02
CA ASP A 31 -14.62 -3.02 9.65
C ASP A 31 -13.50 -4.04 9.50
N GLU A 32 -13.15 -4.73 10.56
CA GLU A 32 -12.07 -5.72 10.56
C GLU A 32 -12.29 -6.79 9.48
N ALA A 33 -13.53 -7.22 9.25
CA ALA A 33 -13.86 -8.20 8.22
C ALA A 33 -13.53 -7.72 6.81
N GLU A 34 -13.51 -6.41 6.56
CA GLU A 34 -13.18 -5.82 5.26
C GLU A 34 -11.67 -5.62 5.07
N GLU A 35 -10.90 -5.51 6.16
CA GLU A 35 -9.47 -5.24 6.07
C GLU A 35 -8.66 -6.47 5.65
N TRP A 36 -8.95 -7.63 6.23
CA TRP A 36 -8.22 -8.87 5.96
C TRP A 36 -8.87 -9.64 4.81
N ASP A 37 -8.06 -10.15 3.90
CA ASP A 37 -8.54 -10.94 2.76
C ASP A 37 -7.61 -12.11 2.44
N ALA A 38 -8.04 -12.97 1.49
CA ALA A 38 -7.29 -14.16 1.11
C ALA A 38 -5.95 -13.84 0.43
N ASP A 39 -5.82 -12.66 -0.19
CA ASP A 39 -4.59 -12.25 -0.86
C ASP A 39 -3.45 -12.05 0.14
N ASP A 40 -3.75 -11.76 1.41
CA ASP A 40 -2.73 -11.56 2.43
C ASP A 40 -1.81 -12.76 2.63
N ALA A 41 -2.28 -13.97 2.36
CA ALA A 41 -1.49 -15.19 2.50
C ALA A 41 -0.49 -15.39 1.36
N THR A 42 -0.73 -14.82 0.19
CA THR A 42 0.02 -15.12 -1.04
C THR A 42 0.71 -13.92 -1.67
N CYS A 43 0.31 -12.70 -1.35
CA CYS A 43 0.91 -11.50 -1.91
C CYS A 43 2.27 -11.17 -1.29
N THR A 44 2.96 -10.20 -1.86
CA THR A 44 4.19 -9.65 -1.30
C THR A 44 3.86 -8.48 -0.38
N HIS A 45 4.35 -8.53 0.85
CA HIS A 45 4.25 -7.43 1.80
C HIS A 45 5.57 -6.69 1.90
N TYR A 46 5.52 -5.38 2.09
CA TYR A 46 6.69 -4.52 2.29
C TYR A 46 6.56 -3.80 3.62
N LEU A 47 7.70 -3.62 4.28
CA LEU A 47 7.77 -2.97 5.59
C LEU A 47 8.87 -1.91 5.58
N ALA A 48 8.52 -0.70 5.97
CA ALA A 48 9.49 0.33 6.32
C ALA A 48 9.62 0.38 7.84
N HIS A 49 10.84 0.32 8.34
CA HIS A 49 11.10 0.31 9.79
C HIS A 49 12.41 1.01 10.11
N ASP A 50 12.56 1.40 11.35
CA ASP A 50 13.82 1.88 11.91
C ASP A 50 13.96 1.35 13.35
N ASP A 51 14.90 1.91 14.11
CA ASP A 51 15.16 1.49 15.49
C ASP A 51 13.94 1.71 16.42
N SER A 52 13.03 2.61 16.05
CA SER A 52 11.80 2.85 16.83
C SER A 52 10.70 1.84 16.54
N GLY A 53 10.85 1.02 15.50
CA GLY A 53 9.90 -0.01 15.11
C GLY A 53 9.32 0.16 13.70
N PRO A 54 8.17 -0.50 13.41
CA PRO A 54 7.52 -0.41 12.11
C PRO A 54 6.90 0.97 11.87
N LEU A 55 7.08 1.49 10.66
CA LEU A 55 6.66 2.85 10.28
C LEU A 55 5.69 2.91 9.11
N ALA A 56 5.81 2.00 8.13
CA ALA A 56 4.92 1.98 6.98
C ALA A 56 4.88 0.59 6.36
N THR A 57 3.79 0.32 5.63
CA THR A 57 3.62 -0.93 4.91
C THR A 57 2.90 -0.70 3.59
N ALA A 58 3.07 -1.64 2.66
CA ALA A 58 2.32 -1.74 1.42
C ALA A 58 2.32 -3.20 0.98
N ARG A 59 1.33 -3.60 0.17
CA ARG A 59 1.34 -4.95 -0.42
C ARG A 59 1.24 -4.87 -1.94
N LEU A 60 1.78 -5.89 -2.61
CA LEU A 60 1.74 -6.05 -4.05
C LEU A 60 1.11 -7.41 -4.38
N ILE A 61 0.03 -7.37 -5.15
CA ILE A 61 -0.66 -8.55 -5.64
C ILE A 61 -0.38 -8.67 -7.14
N ALA A 62 0.11 -9.83 -7.58
CA ALA A 62 0.34 -10.10 -8.99
C ALA A 62 -0.99 -10.43 -9.68
N LYS A 63 -1.35 -9.67 -10.71
CA LYS A 63 -2.53 -9.87 -11.55
C LYS A 63 -2.07 -9.95 -13.01
N GLY A 64 -1.58 -11.12 -13.46
CA GLY A 64 -0.97 -11.24 -14.77
C GLY A 64 0.28 -10.37 -14.88
N ASP A 65 0.32 -9.47 -15.87
CA ASP A 65 1.40 -8.50 -16.04
C ASP A 65 1.17 -7.18 -15.27
N MET A 66 0.13 -7.12 -14.45
CA MET A 66 -0.23 -5.95 -13.66
C MET A 66 0.10 -6.20 -12.18
N ALA A 67 0.78 -5.23 -11.56
CA ALA A 67 1.02 -5.21 -10.12
C ALA A 67 -0.07 -4.38 -9.45
N LYS A 68 -0.94 -5.02 -8.68
CA LYS A 68 -1.92 -4.30 -7.86
C LYS A 68 -1.29 -3.99 -6.51
N ILE A 69 -1.07 -2.70 -6.26
CA ILE A 69 -0.51 -2.19 -5.01
C ILE A 69 -1.64 -1.71 -4.11
N GLY A 70 -1.59 -2.05 -2.84
CA GLY A 70 -2.63 -1.63 -1.91
C GLY A 70 -2.19 -1.73 -0.47
N ARG A 71 -3.12 -1.48 0.43
CA ARG A 71 -2.88 -1.49 1.88
C ARG A 71 -1.68 -0.64 2.26
N VAL A 72 -1.55 0.52 1.60
CA VAL A 72 -0.49 1.49 1.91
C VAL A 72 -0.87 2.22 3.19
N ALA A 73 -0.07 2.06 4.22
CA ALA A 73 -0.33 2.65 5.52
C ALA A 73 0.96 3.20 6.11
N VAL A 74 0.90 4.43 6.60
CA VAL A 74 2.02 5.09 7.29
C VAL A 74 1.59 5.35 8.73
N ALA A 75 2.42 4.93 9.68
CA ALA A 75 2.17 5.18 11.10
C ALA A 75 2.00 6.69 11.35
N LYS A 76 1.08 7.05 12.22
CA LYS A 76 0.72 8.45 12.46
C LYS A 76 1.95 9.32 12.79
N GLN A 77 2.85 8.80 13.62
CA GLN A 77 4.06 9.52 14.03
C GLN A 77 5.09 9.70 12.90
N ALA A 78 4.97 8.97 11.80
CA ALA A 78 5.89 9.04 10.66
C ALA A 78 5.32 9.82 9.47
N ARG A 79 4.10 10.35 9.58
CA ARG A 79 3.46 11.12 8.50
C ARG A 79 4.14 12.49 8.36
N GLY A 80 4.12 13.02 7.13
CA GLY A 80 4.74 14.29 6.82
C GLY A 80 6.27 14.23 6.68
N THR A 81 6.86 13.03 6.67
CA THR A 81 8.31 12.82 6.55
C THR A 81 8.74 12.38 5.16
N GLY A 82 7.79 12.18 4.22
CA GLY A 82 8.07 11.63 2.90
C GLY A 82 8.14 10.11 2.85
N LEU A 83 7.82 9.42 3.94
CA LEU A 83 7.94 7.96 4.03
C LEU A 83 6.95 7.23 3.14
N GLY A 84 5.72 7.73 3.00
CA GLY A 84 4.74 7.17 2.08
C GLY A 84 5.25 7.16 0.64
N ARG A 85 5.88 8.26 0.22
CA ARG A 85 6.52 8.36 -1.10
C ARG A 85 7.70 7.38 -1.22
N GLN A 86 8.50 7.25 -0.19
CA GLN A 86 9.66 6.36 -0.18
C GLN A 86 9.23 4.90 -0.33
N ILE A 87 8.24 4.43 0.43
CA ILE A 87 7.78 3.05 0.33
C ILE A 87 7.13 2.78 -1.03
N MET A 88 6.32 3.70 -1.55
CA MET A 88 5.73 3.56 -2.87
C MET A 88 6.79 3.51 -3.98
N THR A 89 7.79 4.37 -3.92
CA THR A 89 8.91 4.36 -4.88
C THR A 89 9.64 3.03 -4.85
N HIS A 90 9.87 2.47 -3.66
CA HIS A 90 10.49 1.16 -3.51
C HIS A 90 9.65 0.05 -4.14
N VAL A 91 8.35 0.02 -3.85
CA VAL A 91 7.43 -1.00 -4.37
C VAL A 91 7.32 -0.90 -5.89
N LEU A 92 7.25 0.31 -6.43
CA LEU A 92 7.22 0.52 -7.89
C LEU A 92 8.49 0.02 -8.57
N ALA A 93 9.65 0.26 -7.96
CA ALA A 93 10.92 -0.26 -8.47
C ALA A 93 10.97 -1.78 -8.44
N GLN A 94 10.46 -2.40 -7.38
CA GLN A 94 10.35 -3.86 -7.27
C GLN A 94 9.40 -4.44 -8.32
N ALA A 95 8.26 -3.80 -8.54
CA ALA A 95 7.30 -4.22 -9.56
C ALA A 95 7.91 -4.14 -10.96
N ARG A 96 8.61 -3.06 -11.27
CA ARG A 96 9.31 -2.90 -12.54
C ARG A 96 10.39 -3.98 -12.72
N GLY A 97 11.20 -4.21 -11.70
CA GLY A 97 12.24 -5.25 -11.71
C GLY A 97 11.67 -6.66 -11.84
N GLY A 98 10.48 -6.89 -11.37
CA GLY A 98 9.75 -8.16 -11.48
C GLY A 98 9.08 -8.38 -12.85
N GLY A 99 9.19 -7.44 -13.78
CA GLY A 99 8.66 -7.59 -15.15
C GLY A 99 7.20 -7.19 -15.30
N PHE A 100 6.58 -6.56 -14.31
CA PHE A 100 5.21 -6.05 -14.46
C PHE A 100 5.18 -4.86 -15.42
N ALA A 101 4.19 -4.86 -16.31
CA ALA A 101 4.04 -3.79 -17.30
C ALA A 101 3.33 -2.55 -16.73
N THR A 102 2.43 -2.76 -15.78
CA THR A 102 1.57 -1.71 -15.22
C THR A 102 1.41 -1.88 -13.73
N ALA A 103 1.38 -0.78 -12.99
CA ALA A 103 0.92 -0.72 -11.61
C ALA A 103 -0.51 -0.18 -11.57
N MET A 104 -1.32 -0.74 -10.69
CA MET A 104 -2.70 -0.32 -10.46
C MET A 104 -2.97 -0.26 -8.96
N LEU A 105 -3.81 0.67 -8.54
CA LEU A 105 -4.28 0.73 -7.16
C LEU A 105 -5.70 1.31 -7.12
N GLU A 106 -6.33 1.10 -5.97
CA GLU A 106 -7.63 1.68 -5.65
C GLU A 106 -7.39 2.73 -4.57
N ALA A 107 -7.26 3.99 -5.00
CA ALA A 107 -6.91 5.09 -4.10
C ALA A 107 -8.13 5.61 -3.36
N GLN A 108 -8.01 5.82 -2.05
CA GLN A 108 -8.97 6.65 -1.35
C GLN A 108 -8.99 8.04 -1.99
N VAL A 109 -10.17 8.57 -2.27
CA VAL A 109 -10.32 9.84 -3.00
C VAL A 109 -9.55 10.98 -2.34
N SER A 110 -9.48 10.99 -1.01
CA SER A 110 -8.79 12.03 -0.26
C SER A 110 -7.28 12.10 -0.51
N VAL A 111 -6.67 11.03 -1.06
CA VAL A 111 -5.22 10.96 -1.28
C VAL A 111 -4.84 10.75 -2.76
N ILE A 112 -5.76 10.98 -3.69
CA ILE A 112 -5.50 10.87 -5.13
C ILE A 112 -4.29 11.73 -5.53
N GLY A 113 -4.19 12.95 -5.02
CA GLY A 113 -3.08 13.85 -5.33
C GLY A 113 -1.71 13.27 -4.95
N PHE A 114 -1.64 12.51 -3.87
CA PHE A 114 -0.42 11.82 -3.47
C PHE A 114 0.03 10.83 -4.55
N TYR A 115 -0.89 10.03 -5.08
CA TYR A 115 -0.58 9.06 -6.12
C TYR A 115 -0.35 9.70 -7.49
N GLU A 116 -1.05 10.79 -7.79
CA GLU A 116 -0.77 11.56 -9.02
C GLU A 116 0.68 12.06 -9.07
N ALA A 117 1.21 12.51 -7.93
CA ALA A 117 2.60 12.93 -7.82
C ALA A 117 3.59 11.77 -8.08
N LEU A 118 3.14 10.53 -7.97
CA LEU A 118 3.91 9.32 -8.27
C LEU A 118 3.68 8.80 -9.69
N GLY A 119 2.98 9.56 -10.53
CA GLY A 119 2.75 9.21 -11.92
C GLY A 119 1.51 8.38 -12.20
N PHE A 120 0.66 8.15 -11.21
CA PHE A 120 -0.61 7.46 -11.42
C PHE A 120 -1.65 8.40 -12.01
N VAL A 121 -2.53 7.86 -12.84
CA VAL A 121 -3.67 8.55 -13.44
C VAL A 121 -4.95 7.88 -12.98
N ALA A 122 -5.88 8.68 -12.44
CA ALA A 122 -7.19 8.20 -12.02
C ALA A 122 -8.08 7.92 -13.22
N GLU A 123 -8.87 6.86 -13.14
CA GLU A 123 -9.83 6.49 -14.18
C GLU A 123 -11.12 5.94 -13.57
N GLY A 124 -12.23 6.10 -14.29
CA GLY A 124 -13.50 5.62 -13.84
C GLY A 124 -14.14 6.46 -12.73
N PRO A 125 -15.32 6.06 -12.26
CA PRO A 125 -16.04 6.80 -11.23
C PRO A 125 -15.49 6.55 -9.84
N GLU A 126 -15.87 7.41 -8.89
CA GLU A 126 -15.70 7.14 -7.46
C GLU A 126 -16.66 6.01 -7.05
N TYR A 127 -16.21 5.16 -6.15
CA TYR A 127 -17.01 4.03 -5.64
C TYR A 127 -16.61 3.70 -4.21
N ASP A 128 -17.55 3.05 -3.49
CA ASP A 128 -17.28 2.46 -2.17
C ASP A 128 -16.82 1.01 -2.40
N ASP A 129 -15.66 0.65 -1.90
CA ASP A 129 -15.07 -0.69 -2.06
C ASP A 129 -15.52 -1.68 -0.98
N GLY A 130 -16.51 -1.32 -0.17
CA GLY A 130 -16.97 -2.09 0.99
C GLY A 130 -16.48 -1.53 2.32
N SER A 131 -15.47 -0.65 2.31
CA SER A 131 -14.91 -0.06 3.52
C SER A 131 -15.71 1.12 4.08
N GLY A 132 -16.66 1.66 3.30
CA GLY A 132 -17.37 2.90 3.60
C GLY A 132 -16.64 4.16 3.17
N ILE A 133 -15.48 4.02 2.52
CA ILE A 133 -14.65 5.13 2.04
C ILE A 133 -14.67 5.13 0.51
N LEU A 134 -14.86 6.30 -0.11
CA LEU A 134 -14.86 6.44 -1.56
C LEU A 134 -13.44 6.27 -2.13
N HIS A 135 -13.35 5.48 -3.19
CA HIS A 135 -12.13 5.14 -3.89
C HIS A 135 -12.23 5.45 -5.39
N ARG A 136 -11.08 5.56 -6.06
CA ARG A 136 -10.96 5.55 -7.52
C ARG A 136 -9.83 4.64 -7.94
N VAL A 137 -10.01 3.97 -9.08
CA VAL A 137 -8.93 3.19 -9.71
C VAL A 137 -7.89 4.16 -10.27
N MET A 138 -6.62 3.85 -10.06
CA MET A 138 -5.51 4.59 -10.65
C MET A 138 -4.52 3.61 -11.29
N ARG A 139 -3.91 4.03 -12.41
CA ARG A 139 -2.95 3.21 -13.15
C ARG A 139 -1.70 4.01 -13.50
N ARG A 140 -0.59 3.29 -13.61
CA ARG A 140 0.70 3.83 -14.06
C ARG A 140 1.46 2.79 -14.86
N PRO A 141 1.96 3.11 -16.10
CA PRO A 141 2.90 2.25 -16.80
C PRO A 141 4.21 2.14 -16.04
N LEU A 142 4.85 0.96 -16.10
CA LEU A 142 6.14 0.71 -15.43
C LEU A 142 7.31 0.62 -16.41
N ALA A 143 7.02 0.61 -17.69
CA ALA A 143 8.04 0.55 -18.72
C ALA A 143 8.76 1.88 -18.89
#